data_b6c7ca5435e8205c1f15bd720d167a79
#
_entry.id   b6c7ca5435e8205c1f15bd720d167a79
#
_cell.length_a   1.000
_cell.length_b   1.000
_cell.length_c   1.000
_cell.angle_alpha   90.00
_cell.angle_beta   90.00
_cell.angle_gamma   90.00
#
_symmetry.space_group_name_H-M   'P 1'
#
loop_
_entity.id
_entity.type
_entity.pdbx_description
1 polymer ?
#
loop_
_entity_poly.entity_id
_entity_poly.type
_entity_poly.pdbx_seq_one_letter_code
_entity_poly.pdbx_strand_id
1 'polypeptide(L)'
;IIGTDNDIPSFVSECDFIVTLGFIKNPGIRFSLHKNIEMAGGHLATVVASTAHVSKYAELGAGTVVLHQACVNAGANIGKGCIINTFANIEHDAVIGDYCHVSTGAIVNGDCKVGECTFIGSQSVMVNATTVPSNCIFAAGSMIRKSLKQSGVYAGNPAILMKKIS
;
A
#
# COMPACT_ATOMS: atom_id res chain seq x y z
N ILE A 1 -26.68 -4.40 1.47
CA ILE A 1 -26.08 -3.98 2.75
C ILE A 1 -26.70 -4.86 3.81
N ILE A 2 -25.87 -5.56 4.58
CA ILE A 2 -26.31 -6.50 5.63
C ILE A 2 -26.05 -5.96 7.04
N GLY A 3 -25.35 -4.84 7.18
CA GLY A 3 -25.03 -4.23 8.47
C GLY A 3 -24.17 -2.99 8.33
N THR A 4 -23.65 -2.56 9.46
CA THR A 4 -22.71 -1.45 9.65
C THR A 4 -21.43 -1.96 10.31
N ASP A 5 -20.45 -1.11 10.52
CA ASP A 5 -19.20 -1.49 11.22
C ASP A 5 -19.44 -1.99 12.65
N ASN A 6 -20.57 -1.60 13.29
CA ASN A 6 -20.95 -2.09 14.62
C ASN A 6 -21.39 -3.57 14.62
N ASP A 7 -21.75 -4.09 13.46
CA ASP A 7 -22.24 -5.46 13.31
C ASP A 7 -21.09 -6.46 13.01
N ILE A 8 -19.84 -5.98 12.83
CA ILE A 8 -18.66 -6.81 12.58
C ILE A 8 -18.57 -8.01 13.54
N PRO A 9 -18.76 -7.87 14.88
CA PRO A 9 -18.65 -8.99 15.79
C PRO A 9 -19.63 -10.14 15.50
N SER A 10 -20.76 -9.85 14.88
CA SER A 10 -21.79 -10.84 14.52
C SER A 10 -21.39 -11.73 13.35
N PHE A 11 -20.40 -11.33 12.56
CA PHE A 11 -20.00 -12.01 11.32
C PHE A 11 -18.60 -12.68 11.39
N VAL A 12 -17.83 -12.47 12.46
CA VAL A 12 -16.44 -12.94 12.55
C VAL A 12 -16.28 -14.45 12.47
N SER A 13 -17.31 -15.22 12.82
CA SER A 13 -17.31 -16.68 12.71
C SER A 13 -17.72 -17.21 11.34
N GLU A 14 -18.27 -16.35 10.47
CA GLU A 14 -18.89 -16.75 9.20
C GLU A 14 -18.19 -16.17 7.98
N CYS A 15 -17.45 -15.06 8.15
CA CYS A 15 -16.89 -14.29 7.04
C CYS A 15 -15.44 -13.90 7.28
N ASP A 16 -14.67 -13.85 6.19
CA ASP A 16 -13.45 -13.08 6.10
C ASP A 16 -13.78 -11.64 5.67
N PHE A 17 -12.99 -10.69 6.14
CA PHE A 17 -13.23 -9.27 5.91
C PHE A 17 -12.23 -8.67 4.95
N ILE A 18 -12.69 -7.73 4.14
CA ILE A 18 -11.85 -6.87 3.34
C ILE A 18 -12.28 -5.41 3.49
N VAL A 19 -11.31 -4.53 3.73
CA VAL A 19 -11.56 -3.09 3.75
C VAL A 19 -11.33 -2.52 2.36
N THR A 20 -12.40 -2.03 1.73
CA THR A 20 -12.35 -1.49 0.35
C THR A 20 -12.08 0.02 0.31
N LEU A 21 -12.03 0.69 1.46
CA LEU A 21 -11.75 2.11 1.56
C LEU A 21 -10.27 2.38 1.24
N GLY A 22 -10.01 3.20 0.22
CA GLY A 22 -8.67 3.70 -0.09
C GLY A 22 -8.34 5.00 0.67
N PHE A 23 -7.12 5.49 0.52
CA PHE A 23 -6.68 6.77 1.06
C PHE A 23 -5.64 7.44 0.16
N ILE A 24 -5.46 8.75 0.34
CA ILE A 24 -4.38 9.55 -0.24
C ILE A 24 -3.57 10.24 0.86
N LYS A 25 -4.24 11.00 1.72
CA LYS A 25 -3.58 11.84 2.74
C LYS A 25 -3.49 11.18 4.11
N ASN A 26 -4.50 10.40 4.49
CA ASN A 26 -4.59 9.85 5.83
C ASN A 26 -5.14 8.41 5.78
N PRO A 27 -4.34 7.42 6.15
CA PRO A 27 -4.77 6.03 6.24
C PRO A 27 -5.64 5.74 7.48
N GLY A 28 -5.85 6.70 8.38
CA GLY A 28 -6.40 6.50 9.72
C GLY A 28 -7.76 5.78 9.74
N ILE A 29 -8.69 6.11 8.84
CA ILE A 29 -9.99 5.42 8.79
C ILE A 29 -9.78 3.95 8.39
N ARG A 30 -8.98 3.69 7.35
CA ARG A 30 -8.65 2.33 6.91
C ARG A 30 -7.97 1.54 8.04
N PHE A 31 -6.99 2.14 8.70
CA PHE A 31 -6.31 1.56 9.85
C PHE A 31 -7.30 1.20 10.98
N SER A 32 -8.21 2.12 11.34
CA SER A 32 -9.21 1.89 12.38
C SER A 32 -10.15 0.74 12.04
N LEU A 33 -10.58 0.63 10.77
CA LEU A 33 -11.44 -0.47 10.32
C LEU A 33 -10.71 -1.82 10.43
N HIS A 34 -9.46 -1.91 9.98
CA HIS A 34 -8.65 -3.13 10.16
C HIS A 34 -8.54 -3.51 11.63
N LYS A 35 -8.21 -2.54 12.48
CA LYS A 35 -8.09 -2.75 13.92
C LYS A 35 -9.41 -3.20 14.56
N ASN A 36 -10.53 -2.63 14.16
CA ASN A 36 -11.84 -3.03 14.68
C ASN A 36 -12.18 -4.49 14.32
N ILE A 37 -11.87 -4.91 13.07
CA ILE A 37 -12.04 -6.29 12.62
C ILE A 37 -11.17 -7.24 13.45
N GLU A 38 -9.87 -6.93 13.58
CA GLU A 38 -8.92 -7.73 14.36
C GLU A 38 -9.33 -7.83 15.85
N MET A 39 -9.76 -6.72 16.46
CA MET A 39 -10.21 -6.70 17.86
C MET A 39 -11.50 -7.52 18.08
N ALA A 40 -12.36 -7.60 17.08
CA ALA A 40 -13.54 -8.45 17.11
C ALA A 40 -13.22 -9.94 16.90
N GLY A 41 -11.96 -10.28 16.60
CA GLY A 41 -11.53 -11.65 16.27
C GLY A 41 -11.77 -12.04 14.81
N GLY A 42 -12.07 -11.07 13.93
CA GLY A 42 -12.27 -11.31 12.51
C GLY A 42 -10.94 -11.47 11.75
N HIS A 43 -10.99 -12.21 10.65
CA HIS A 43 -9.85 -12.44 9.76
C HIS A 43 -9.87 -11.46 8.58
N LEU A 44 -8.73 -10.83 8.30
CA LEU A 44 -8.54 -9.92 7.16
C LEU A 44 -8.06 -10.70 5.94
N ALA A 45 -8.90 -10.82 4.93
CA ALA A 45 -8.57 -11.47 3.67
C ALA A 45 -7.53 -10.67 2.88
N THR A 46 -6.54 -11.38 2.32
CA THR A 46 -5.67 -10.83 1.28
C THR A 46 -6.27 -11.18 -0.07
N VAL A 47 -6.52 -10.17 -0.90
CA VAL A 47 -7.22 -10.35 -2.18
C VAL A 47 -6.32 -9.97 -3.34
N VAL A 48 -6.16 -10.90 -4.28
CA VAL A 48 -5.39 -10.72 -5.51
C VAL A 48 -6.33 -10.85 -6.70
N ALA A 49 -6.42 -9.81 -7.53
CA ALA A 49 -7.23 -9.85 -8.75
C ALA A 49 -6.71 -10.94 -9.70
N SER A 50 -7.62 -11.63 -10.38
CA SER A 50 -7.28 -12.74 -11.28
C SER A 50 -6.34 -12.36 -12.44
N THR A 51 -6.25 -11.07 -12.77
CA THR A 51 -5.37 -10.53 -13.81
C THR A 51 -4.09 -9.91 -13.25
N ALA A 52 -3.90 -9.91 -11.93
CA ALA A 52 -2.65 -9.49 -11.31
C ALA A 52 -1.62 -10.64 -11.35
N HIS A 53 -0.35 -10.29 -11.39
CA HIS A 53 0.74 -11.23 -11.21
C HIS A 53 1.38 -11.03 -9.84
N VAL A 54 1.42 -12.07 -9.03
CA VAL A 54 2.17 -12.09 -7.77
C VAL A 54 3.11 -13.27 -7.82
N SER A 55 4.40 -13.01 -7.72
CA SER A 55 5.42 -14.05 -7.69
C SER A 55 5.18 -14.98 -6.49
N LYS A 56 5.37 -16.28 -6.67
CA LYS A 56 5.34 -17.26 -5.57
C LYS A 56 6.42 -17.02 -4.50
N TYR A 57 7.40 -16.18 -4.80
CA TYR A 57 8.48 -15.79 -3.89
C TYR A 57 8.26 -14.41 -3.28
N ALA A 58 7.11 -13.79 -3.49
CA ALA A 58 6.70 -12.56 -2.83
C ALA A 58 5.84 -12.86 -1.60
N GLU A 59 5.87 -11.95 -0.63
CA GLU A 59 5.05 -12.03 0.58
C GLU A 59 4.02 -10.90 0.60
N LEU A 60 2.79 -11.22 1.00
CA LEU A 60 1.70 -10.27 1.15
C LEU A 60 1.14 -10.34 2.56
N GLY A 61 1.13 -9.22 3.26
CA GLY A 61 0.51 -9.09 4.59
C GLY A 61 -1.02 -9.13 4.54
N ALA A 62 -1.62 -9.52 5.66
CA ALA A 62 -3.07 -9.64 5.82
C ALA A 62 -3.82 -8.35 5.45
N GLY A 63 -4.98 -8.48 4.83
CA GLY A 63 -5.82 -7.35 4.41
C GLY A 63 -5.26 -6.53 3.25
N THR A 64 -4.19 -6.98 2.63
CA THR A 64 -3.62 -6.33 1.44
C THR A 64 -4.43 -6.70 0.20
N VAL A 65 -4.62 -5.73 -0.69
CA VAL A 65 -5.30 -5.93 -1.96
C VAL A 65 -4.35 -5.64 -3.12
N VAL A 66 -4.31 -6.57 -4.09
CA VAL A 66 -3.56 -6.43 -5.34
C VAL A 66 -4.56 -6.38 -6.48
N LEU A 67 -4.68 -5.21 -7.11
CA LEU A 67 -5.71 -4.94 -8.10
C LEU A 67 -5.27 -5.38 -9.52
N HIS A 68 -6.19 -5.23 -10.46
CA HIS A 68 -6.06 -5.73 -11.83
C HIS A 68 -4.75 -5.30 -12.50
N GLN A 69 -4.07 -6.26 -13.13
CA GLN A 69 -2.85 -6.08 -13.90
C GLN A 69 -1.68 -5.47 -13.11
N ALA A 70 -1.77 -5.43 -11.78
CA ALA A 70 -0.61 -5.12 -10.95
C ALA A 70 0.38 -6.29 -10.96
N CYS A 71 1.66 -5.97 -10.79
CA CYS A 71 2.74 -6.94 -10.74
C CYS A 71 3.50 -6.82 -9.43
N VAL A 72 3.73 -7.96 -8.75
CA VAL A 72 4.57 -8.06 -7.55
C VAL A 72 5.61 -9.13 -7.82
N ASN A 73 6.87 -8.73 -7.95
CA ASN A 73 7.97 -9.58 -8.38
C ASN A 73 8.62 -10.35 -7.21
N ALA A 74 9.57 -11.23 -7.55
CA ALA A 74 10.21 -12.15 -6.62
C ALA A 74 10.97 -11.41 -5.50
N GLY A 75 10.87 -11.90 -4.27
CA GLY A 75 11.51 -11.32 -3.10
C GLY A 75 10.84 -10.03 -2.58
N ALA A 76 9.82 -9.51 -3.28
CA ALA A 76 9.07 -8.36 -2.77
C ALA A 76 8.31 -8.73 -1.49
N ASN A 77 8.37 -7.86 -0.49
CA ASN A 77 7.67 -8.02 0.78
C ASN A 77 6.70 -6.86 0.97
N ILE A 78 5.41 -7.15 0.97
CA ILE A 78 4.33 -6.18 1.11
C ILE A 78 3.70 -6.34 2.49
N GLY A 79 3.70 -5.27 3.26
CA GLY A 79 3.09 -5.23 4.59
C GLY A 79 1.57 -5.42 4.57
N LYS A 80 0.96 -5.40 5.75
CA LYS A 80 -0.48 -5.56 5.94
C LYS A 80 -1.27 -4.33 5.49
N GLY A 81 -2.51 -4.55 5.09
CA GLY A 81 -3.46 -3.48 4.78
C GLY A 81 -3.10 -2.61 3.58
N CYS A 82 -2.13 -3.02 2.76
CA CYS A 82 -1.69 -2.27 1.60
C CYS A 82 -2.68 -2.31 0.44
N ILE A 83 -2.56 -1.33 -0.44
CA ILE A 83 -3.27 -1.29 -1.72
C ILE A 83 -2.21 -1.22 -2.82
N ILE A 84 -2.09 -2.28 -3.60
CA ILE A 84 -1.30 -2.32 -4.83
C ILE A 84 -2.28 -2.15 -5.98
N ASN A 85 -2.39 -0.92 -6.48
CA ASN A 85 -3.48 -0.51 -7.36
C ASN A 85 -3.25 -0.99 -8.80
N THR A 86 -4.26 -0.81 -9.64
CA THR A 86 -4.28 -1.23 -11.04
C THR A 86 -3.02 -0.80 -11.79
N PHE A 87 -2.37 -1.75 -12.49
CA PHE A 87 -1.11 -1.55 -13.21
C PHE A 87 0.10 -1.13 -12.35
N ALA A 88 0.00 -1.10 -11.02
CA ALA A 88 1.17 -0.83 -10.20
C ALA A 88 2.20 -1.96 -10.35
N ASN A 89 3.48 -1.60 -10.37
CA ASN A 89 4.57 -2.56 -10.49
C ASN A 89 5.49 -2.45 -9.27
N ILE A 90 5.62 -3.55 -8.54
CA ILE A 90 6.55 -3.71 -7.42
C ILE A 90 7.62 -4.69 -7.88
N GLU A 91 8.83 -4.19 -8.04
CA GLU A 91 9.96 -4.97 -8.52
C GLU A 91 10.59 -5.83 -7.42
N HIS A 92 11.55 -6.69 -7.87
CA HIS A 92 12.21 -7.68 -7.03
C HIS A 92 12.82 -7.05 -5.77
N ASP A 93 12.75 -7.77 -4.65
CA ASP A 93 13.36 -7.42 -3.36
C ASP A 93 12.90 -6.06 -2.77
N ALA A 94 11.84 -5.46 -3.34
CA ALA A 94 11.26 -4.24 -2.80
C ALA A 94 10.48 -4.52 -1.51
N VAL A 95 10.58 -3.61 -0.54
CA VAL A 95 9.89 -3.70 0.74
C VAL A 95 8.89 -2.55 0.85
N ILE A 96 7.62 -2.89 0.99
CA ILE A 96 6.52 -1.94 1.20
C ILE A 96 6.01 -2.12 2.63
N GLY A 97 6.11 -1.07 3.44
CA GLY A 97 5.63 -1.07 4.82
C GLY A 97 4.10 -1.17 4.92
N ASP A 98 3.60 -1.37 6.13
CA ASP A 98 2.17 -1.52 6.40
C ASP A 98 1.35 -0.30 5.95
N TYR A 99 0.11 -0.55 5.55
CA TYR A 99 -0.85 0.49 5.17
C TYR A 99 -0.34 1.47 4.11
N CYS A 100 0.46 1.00 3.17
CA CYS A 100 0.87 1.78 2.01
C CYS A 100 -0.19 1.69 0.89
N HIS A 101 -0.25 2.74 0.08
CA HIS A 101 -1.04 2.74 -1.14
C HIS A 101 -0.13 3.08 -2.33
N VAL A 102 0.21 2.07 -3.11
CA VAL A 102 0.89 2.23 -4.40
C VAL A 102 -0.18 2.39 -5.47
N SER A 103 -0.35 3.62 -5.95
CA SER A 103 -1.47 4.00 -6.79
C SER A 103 -1.30 3.56 -8.24
N THR A 104 -2.34 3.79 -9.06
CA THR A 104 -2.46 3.29 -10.43
C THR A 104 -1.20 3.56 -11.28
N GLY A 105 -0.61 2.50 -11.82
CA GLY A 105 0.56 2.58 -12.70
C GLY A 105 1.84 3.10 -12.03
N ALA A 106 1.88 3.21 -10.71
CA ALA A 106 3.12 3.58 -10.01
C ALA A 106 4.12 2.42 -10.03
N ILE A 107 5.41 2.74 -10.09
CA ILE A 107 6.50 1.78 -10.18
C ILE A 107 7.43 1.96 -8.98
N VAL A 108 7.61 0.88 -8.23
CA VAL A 108 8.63 0.76 -7.18
C VAL A 108 9.67 -0.22 -7.68
N ASN A 109 10.82 0.30 -8.09
CA ASN A 109 11.89 -0.51 -8.64
C ASN A 109 12.60 -1.37 -7.58
N GLY A 110 13.48 -2.27 -8.03
CA GLY A 110 14.14 -3.27 -7.20
C GLY A 110 14.91 -2.67 -6.01
N ASP A 111 14.96 -3.41 -4.90
CA ASP A 111 15.61 -3.04 -3.64
C ASP A 111 15.09 -1.73 -2.99
N CYS A 112 13.98 -1.18 -3.44
CA CYS A 112 13.38 0.00 -2.82
C CYS A 112 12.76 -0.34 -1.47
N LYS A 113 12.80 0.64 -0.53
CA LYS A 113 12.13 0.50 0.77
C LYS A 113 11.17 1.66 0.99
N VAL A 114 9.91 1.33 1.17
CA VAL A 114 8.83 2.30 1.41
C VAL A 114 8.37 2.15 2.85
N GLY A 115 8.51 3.21 3.64
CA GLY A 115 8.02 3.24 5.03
C GLY A 115 6.49 3.18 5.07
N GLU A 116 5.95 2.70 6.18
CA GLU A 116 4.51 2.52 6.42
C GLU A 116 3.67 3.78 6.20
N CYS A 117 2.38 3.60 5.96
CA CYS A 117 1.42 4.71 5.78
C CYS A 117 1.79 5.68 4.65
N THR A 118 2.53 5.22 3.65
CA THR A 118 3.00 6.04 2.53
C THR A 118 2.08 5.88 1.31
N PHE A 119 1.75 7.01 0.68
CA PHE A 119 1.02 7.06 -0.58
C PHE A 119 1.98 7.36 -1.73
N ILE A 120 2.07 6.46 -2.71
CA ILE A 120 2.81 6.67 -3.95
C ILE A 120 1.80 6.95 -5.06
N GLY A 121 1.74 8.22 -5.50
CA GLY A 121 0.76 8.70 -6.47
C GLY A 121 0.86 8.01 -7.82
N SER A 122 -0.24 8.05 -8.58
CA SER A 122 -0.35 7.38 -9.88
C SER A 122 0.82 7.74 -10.80
N GLN A 123 1.36 6.73 -11.51
CA GLN A 123 2.47 6.87 -12.45
C GLN A 123 3.75 7.50 -11.86
N SER A 124 3.92 7.49 -10.55
CA SER A 124 5.20 7.83 -9.92
C SER A 124 6.20 6.69 -10.07
N VAL A 125 7.48 7.03 -10.07
CA VAL A 125 8.57 6.06 -10.20
C VAL A 125 9.57 6.25 -9.06
N MET A 126 9.88 5.18 -8.34
CA MET A 126 11.03 5.10 -7.44
C MET A 126 12.21 4.46 -8.17
N VAL A 127 13.36 5.12 -8.16
CA VAL A 127 14.61 4.58 -8.70
C VAL A 127 15.13 3.49 -7.78
N ASN A 128 15.76 2.46 -8.35
CA ASN A 128 16.29 1.30 -7.63
C ASN A 128 17.07 1.67 -6.36
N ALA A 129 16.96 0.83 -5.34
CA ALA A 129 17.64 0.94 -4.06
C ALA A 129 17.38 2.27 -3.30
N THR A 130 16.28 2.97 -3.60
CA THR A 130 15.88 4.15 -2.85
C THR A 130 15.03 3.79 -1.65
N THR A 131 15.20 4.55 -0.56
CA THR A 131 14.42 4.41 0.68
C THR A 131 13.65 5.69 0.94
N VAL A 132 12.36 5.56 1.29
CA VAL A 132 11.53 6.67 1.73
C VAL A 132 10.96 6.38 3.12
N PRO A 133 10.91 7.37 4.03
CA PRO A 133 10.40 7.17 5.37
C PRO A 133 8.89 6.98 5.37
N SER A 134 8.35 6.59 6.51
CA SER A 134 6.90 6.48 6.74
C SER A 134 6.18 7.81 6.56
N ASN A 135 4.87 7.75 6.32
CA ASN A 135 3.99 8.91 6.21
C ASN A 135 4.39 9.90 5.09
N CYS A 136 4.91 9.39 3.97
CA CYS A 136 5.16 10.21 2.79
C CYS A 136 3.96 10.21 1.84
N ILE A 137 3.78 11.32 1.14
CA ILE A 137 2.81 11.45 0.05
C ILE A 137 3.56 11.92 -1.18
N PHE A 138 3.58 11.09 -2.22
CA PHE A 138 4.11 11.46 -3.53
C PHE A 138 2.96 11.81 -4.46
N ALA A 139 2.98 13.02 -5.01
CA ALA A 139 2.01 13.42 -6.03
C ALA A 139 2.14 12.54 -7.28
N ALA A 140 1.06 12.44 -8.07
CA ALA A 140 1.08 11.70 -9.32
C ALA A 140 2.21 12.15 -10.25
N GLY A 141 2.84 11.21 -10.96
CA GLY A 141 3.96 11.47 -11.88
C GLY A 141 5.28 11.88 -11.21
N SER A 142 5.42 11.68 -9.91
CA SER A 142 6.65 12.02 -9.20
C SER A 142 7.79 11.04 -9.50
N MET A 143 9.02 11.55 -9.65
CA MET A 143 10.24 10.74 -9.81
C MET A 143 11.08 10.80 -8.53
N ILE A 144 11.11 9.71 -7.77
CA ILE A 144 11.89 9.59 -6.53
C ILE A 144 13.27 9.04 -6.90
N ARG A 145 14.26 9.93 -7.06
CA ARG A 145 15.60 9.60 -7.60
C ARG A 145 16.64 9.28 -6.54
N LYS A 146 16.35 9.55 -5.28
CA LYS A 146 17.28 9.32 -4.15
C LYS A 146 16.52 9.07 -2.87
N SER A 147 17.16 8.39 -1.94
CA SER A 147 16.59 8.17 -0.60
C SER A 147 16.27 9.48 0.11
N LEU A 148 15.15 9.47 0.84
CA LEU A 148 14.66 10.61 1.60
C LEU A 148 14.79 10.31 3.10
N LYS A 149 14.97 11.36 3.90
CA LYS A 149 15.10 11.25 5.36
C LYS A 149 13.95 11.89 6.12
N GLN A 150 13.06 12.59 5.44
CA GLN A 150 12.00 13.36 6.07
C GLN A 150 10.64 12.97 5.48
N SER A 151 9.65 12.78 6.36
CA SER A 151 8.24 12.62 5.98
C SER A 151 7.68 13.93 5.43
N GLY A 152 6.82 13.82 4.42
CA GLY A 152 6.26 15.01 3.78
C GLY A 152 5.51 14.71 2.50
N VAL A 153 5.01 15.78 1.90
CA VAL A 153 4.42 15.78 0.57
C VAL A 153 5.51 16.15 -0.43
N TYR A 154 5.71 15.28 -1.41
CA TYR A 154 6.70 15.44 -2.46
C TYR A 154 6.02 15.48 -3.83
N ALA A 155 6.55 16.25 -4.75
CA ALA A 155 6.03 16.36 -6.12
C ALA A 155 7.13 16.65 -7.13
N GLY A 156 6.88 16.26 -8.39
CA GLY A 156 7.68 16.63 -9.55
C GLY A 156 8.74 15.62 -9.98
N ASN A 157 9.48 15.95 -11.02
CA ASN A 157 10.61 15.18 -11.56
C ASN A 157 11.86 16.08 -11.67
N PRO A 158 12.84 15.95 -10.75
CA PRO A 158 12.83 15.06 -9.57
C PRO A 158 11.82 15.49 -8.49
N ALA A 159 11.37 14.54 -7.67
CA ALA A 159 10.47 14.83 -6.55
C ALA A 159 11.17 15.69 -5.50
N ILE A 160 10.58 16.84 -5.18
CA ILE A 160 11.04 17.78 -4.16
C ILE A 160 10.00 17.93 -3.05
N LEU A 161 10.47 18.26 -1.84
CA LEU A 161 9.60 18.48 -0.69
C LEU A 161 8.75 19.72 -0.89
N MET A 162 7.43 19.56 -0.92
CA MET A 162 6.45 20.63 -1.03
C MET A 162 5.94 21.08 0.34
N LYS A 163 5.76 20.12 1.26
CA LYS A 163 5.21 20.37 2.60
C LYS A 163 5.67 19.29 3.56
N LYS A 164 6.09 19.67 4.77
CA LYS A 164 6.34 18.72 5.86
C LYS A 164 5.02 18.18 6.39
N ILE A 165 5.01 16.92 6.79
CA ILE A 165 3.94 16.31 7.56
C ILE A 165 4.49 16.14 8.98
N SER A 166 3.81 16.76 9.92
CA SER A 166 4.09 16.67 11.36
C SER A 166 3.33 15.49 11.94
#